data_52e922aadea35f9d66c336f3a179e7ed
#
_entry.id   52e922aadea35f9d66c336f3a179e7ed
#
_cell.length_a   1.000
_cell.length_b   1.000
_cell.length_c   1.000
_cell.angle_alpha   90.00
_cell.angle_beta   90.00
_cell.angle_gamma   90.00
#
_symmetry.space_group_name_H-M   'P 1'
#
loop_
_entity.id
_entity.type
_entity.pdbx_description
1 polymer ?
#
loop_
_entity_poly.entity_id
_entity_poly.type
_entity_poly.pdbx_seq_one_letter_code
_entity_poly.pdbx_strand_id
1 'polypeptide(L)'
;IFRSRMYEIGYGAKSNANFKKEPVNVALKIESSFINTADMKSEVFYRSSGRDHRITRNSLLAPHVNKPEGYGGYVEYNGPRNPFYFYSLRLSRGKGEEHSARLGWQNSYRGMVKYSPSEFLTFSLFHKHEKEDKWLNWIQDNLLATYDRKQRTSIVGMEWYSGTRHELRIKGQLVAFTGRNPIPFYADING
;
A
#
# COMPACT_ATOMS: atom_id res chain seq x y z
N ILE A 1 -23.29 16.36 4.24
CA ILE A 1 -23.61 16.18 5.67
C ILE A 1 -23.18 14.76 6.05
N PHE A 2 -22.48 14.61 7.20
CA PHE A 2 -21.99 13.32 7.70
C PHE A 2 -23.11 12.60 8.46
N ARG A 3 -23.17 11.28 8.30
CA ARG A 3 -23.98 10.38 9.12
C ARG A 3 -23.21 10.00 10.40
N SER A 4 -21.93 9.68 10.25
CA SER A 4 -21.06 9.36 11.38
C SER A 4 -19.61 9.71 11.03
N ARG A 5 -18.80 9.94 12.07
CA ARG A 5 -17.35 10.12 11.92
C ARG A 5 -16.65 9.46 13.10
N MET A 6 -15.60 8.69 12.80
CA MET A 6 -14.76 8.02 13.77
C MET A 6 -13.33 8.53 13.64
N TYR A 7 -12.69 8.71 14.78
CA TYR A 7 -11.26 9.07 14.88
C TYR A 7 -10.55 7.97 15.64
N GLU A 8 -9.41 7.55 15.13
CA GLU A 8 -8.56 6.53 15.74
C GLU A 8 -7.12 7.03 15.78
N ILE A 9 -6.48 6.95 16.95
CA ILE A 9 -5.07 7.25 17.12
C ILE A 9 -4.37 5.94 17.39
N GLY A 10 -3.44 5.56 16.50
CA GLY A 10 -2.59 4.39 16.62
C GLY A 10 -1.19 4.78 17.11
N TYR A 11 -0.65 4.04 18.07
CA TYR A 11 0.73 4.12 18.52
C TYR A 11 1.35 2.73 18.49
N GLY A 12 2.51 2.60 17.87
CA GLY A 12 3.25 1.35 17.80
C GLY A 12 4.72 1.56 18.12
N ALA A 13 5.20 0.89 19.16
CA ALA A 13 6.62 0.81 19.49
C ALA A 13 7.02 -0.67 19.56
N LYS A 14 8.16 -0.99 19.00
CA LYS A 14 8.72 -2.34 19.02
C LYS A 14 10.16 -2.28 19.50
N SER A 15 10.62 -3.37 20.14
CA SER A 15 12.01 -3.63 20.40
C SER A 15 12.36 -5.03 19.89
N ASN A 16 13.57 -5.23 19.44
CA ASN A 16 14.06 -6.57 19.10
C ASN A 16 14.44 -7.35 20.38
N ALA A 17 14.78 -8.64 20.23
CA ALA A 17 15.18 -9.50 21.34
C ALA A 17 16.39 -8.98 22.17
N ASN A 18 17.18 -8.06 21.58
CA ASN A 18 18.32 -7.42 22.24
C ASN A 18 17.97 -6.03 22.81
N PHE A 19 16.69 -5.73 23.02
CA PHE A 19 16.17 -4.45 23.53
C PHE A 19 16.57 -3.21 22.70
N LYS A 20 17.07 -3.39 21.48
CA LYS A 20 17.34 -2.27 20.58
C LYS A 20 16.02 -1.72 20.06
N LYS A 21 15.80 -0.42 20.22
CA LYS A 21 14.59 0.28 19.75
C LYS A 21 14.44 0.18 18.23
N GLU A 22 13.32 -0.38 17.80
CA GLU A 22 12.84 -0.23 16.45
C GLU A 22 12.12 1.14 16.28
N PRO A 23 11.89 1.60 15.03
CA PRO A 23 11.16 2.84 14.80
C PRO A 23 9.79 2.84 15.48
N VAL A 24 9.46 3.97 16.09
CA VAL A 24 8.12 4.23 16.64
C VAL A 24 7.21 4.72 15.53
N ASN A 25 5.98 4.21 15.51
CA ASN A 25 4.95 4.63 14.57
C ASN A 25 3.80 5.31 15.31
N VAL A 26 3.33 6.42 14.76
CA VAL A 26 2.12 7.12 15.20
C VAL A 26 1.24 7.33 13.98
N ALA A 27 -0.05 7.06 14.10
CA ALA A 27 -1.00 7.28 13.03
C ALA A 27 -2.29 7.90 13.57
N LEU A 28 -2.88 8.79 12.79
CA LEU A 28 -4.22 9.31 12.97
C LEU A 28 -5.06 8.90 11.77
N LYS A 29 -6.15 8.19 12.04
CA LYS A 29 -7.11 7.73 11.05
C LYS A 29 -8.46 8.38 11.28
N ILE A 30 -9.10 8.79 10.21
CA ILE A 30 -10.44 9.38 10.21
C ILE A 30 -11.28 8.59 9.23
N GLU A 31 -12.39 8.04 9.70
CA GLU A 31 -13.42 7.42 8.87
C GLU A 31 -14.69 8.26 8.94
N SER A 32 -15.26 8.57 7.80
CA SER A 32 -16.47 9.39 7.68
C SER A 32 -17.47 8.67 6.79
N SER A 33 -18.69 8.47 7.31
CA SER A 33 -19.82 7.97 6.53
C SER A 33 -20.77 9.13 6.23
N PHE A 34 -21.23 9.20 4.99
CA PHE A 34 -22.15 10.24 4.51
C PHE A 34 -23.60 9.74 4.51
N ILE A 35 -24.56 10.66 4.53
CA ILE A 35 -26.01 10.33 4.49
C ILE A 35 -26.36 9.55 3.22
N ASN A 36 -25.72 9.85 2.08
CA ASN A 36 -25.90 9.15 0.81
C ASN A 36 -25.20 7.77 0.76
N THR A 37 -24.80 7.21 1.90
CA THR A 37 -24.12 5.92 2.01
C THR A 37 -22.70 5.84 1.45
N ALA A 38 -22.12 6.93 0.94
CA ALA A 38 -20.72 7.01 0.61
C ALA A 38 -19.87 6.99 1.88
N ASP A 39 -18.62 6.58 1.77
CA ASP A 39 -17.66 6.66 2.87
C ASP A 39 -16.31 7.22 2.41
N MET A 40 -15.62 7.86 3.33
CA MET A 40 -14.27 8.39 3.13
C MET A 40 -13.39 7.96 4.29
N LYS A 41 -12.20 7.45 3.97
CA LYS A 41 -11.16 7.11 4.94
C LYS A 41 -9.92 7.94 4.65
N SER A 42 -9.35 8.49 5.69
CA SER A 42 -8.07 9.20 5.60
C SER A 42 -7.18 8.79 6.76
N GLU A 43 -5.89 8.73 6.49
CA GLU A 43 -4.88 8.42 7.49
C GLU A 43 -3.65 9.27 7.23
N VAL A 44 -3.06 9.78 8.30
CA VAL A 44 -1.73 10.35 8.31
C VAL A 44 -0.88 9.58 9.30
N PHE A 45 0.37 9.33 8.95
CA PHE A 45 1.30 8.61 9.82
C PHE A 45 2.65 9.32 9.91
N TYR A 46 3.30 9.11 11.02
CA TYR A 46 4.70 9.44 11.27
C TYR A 46 5.42 8.22 11.81
N ARG A 47 6.66 8.04 11.37
CA ARG A 47 7.57 7.02 11.86
C ARG A 47 8.92 7.64 12.17
N SER A 48 9.43 7.41 13.36
CA SER A 48 10.78 7.85 13.72
C SER A 48 11.85 7.12 12.88
N SER A 49 13.02 7.70 12.77
CA SER A 49 14.21 6.99 12.26
C SER A 49 14.54 5.78 13.13
N GLY A 50 15.22 4.81 12.56
CA GLY A 50 15.63 3.61 13.28
C GLY A 50 16.31 2.57 12.40
N ARG A 51 16.66 1.44 13.00
CA ARG A 51 17.32 0.33 12.34
C ARG A 51 16.32 -0.70 11.87
N ASP A 52 16.52 -1.26 10.68
CA ASP A 52 15.72 -2.35 10.14
C ASP A 52 16.62 -3.54 9.81
N HIS A 53 16.48 -4.61 10.57
CA HIS A 53 17.22 -5.86 10.40
C HIS A 53 16.51 -6.87 9.49
N ARG A 54 15.24 -6.65 9.18
CA ARG A 54 14.41 -7.63 8.45
C ARG A 54 14.69 -7.68 6.98
N ILE A 55 15.21 -6.60 6.43
CA ILE A 55 15.38 -6.49 4.99
C ILE A 55 16.55 -7.31 4.46
N THR A 56 17.57 -7.55 5.28
CA THR A 56 18.79 -8.26 4.88
C THR A 56 18.64 -9.77 4.84
N ARG A 57 17.58 -10.31 5.49
CA ARG A 57 17.31 -11.75 5.57
C ARG A 57 18.48 -12.61 6.10
N ASN A 58 19.53 -12.00 6.62
CA ASN A 58 20.69 -12.67 7.17
C ASN A 58 20.63 -12.65 8.71
N SER A 59 20.28 -13.78 9.31
CA SER A 59 20.15 -13.91 10.76
C SER A 59 21.47 -14.06 11.49
N LEU A 60 22.54 -14.51 10.82
CA LEU A 60 23.83 -14.81 11.47
C LEU A 60 24.63 -13.55 11.77
N LEU A 61 24.68 -12.61 10.85
CA LEU A 61 25.44 -11.37 10.98
C LEU A 61 24.59 -10.20 11.49
N ALA A 62 23.27 -10.40 11.58
CA ALA A 62 22.30 -9.36 11.95
C ALA A 62 22.55 -7.97 11.31
N PRO A 63 22.93 -7.90 10.01
CA PRO A 63 23.15 -6.63 9.36
C PRO A 63 21.85 -5.82 9.36
N HIS A 64 21.99 -4.50 9.36
CA HIS A 64 20.83 -3.62 9.39
C HIS A 64 20.94 -2.48 8.38
N VAL A 65 19.83 -1.85 8.10
CA VAL A 65 19.74 -0.62 7.31
C VAL A 65 19.22 0.49 8.21
N ASN A 66 19.92 1.60 8.27
CA ASN A 66 19.43 2.81 8.90
C ASN A 66 18.35 3.43 8.02
N LYS A 67 17.11 3.39 8.49
CA LYS A 67 15.99 4.05 7.83
C LYS A 67 15.81 5.45 8.40
N PRO A 68 15.70 6.47 7.56
CA PRO A 68 15.35 7.82 8.01
C PRO A 68 13.91 7.82 8.56
N GLU A 69 13.54 8.93 9.20
CA GLU A 69 12.14 9.16 9.54
C GLU A 69 11.24 9.08 8.31
N GLY A 70 10.02 8.64 8.53
CA GLY A 70 9.01 8.48 7.50
C GLY A 70 7.71 9.18 7.90
N TYR A 71 7.01 9.69 6.92
CA TYR A 71 5.69 10.27 7.11
C TYR A 71 4.89 10.20 5.82
N GLY A 72 3.59 10.28 5.96
CA GLY A 72 2.72 10.21 4.81
C GLY A 72 1.26 10.07 5.18
N GLY A 73 0.46 9.70 4.21
CA GLY A 73 -0.94 9.44 4.42
C GLY A 73 -1.66 9.04 3.14
N TYR A 74 -2.93 8.77 3.31
CA TYR A 74 -3.82 8.50 2.20
C TYR A 74 -5.21 9.07 2.43
N VAL A 75 -5.92 9.24 1.34
CA VAL A 75 -7.38 9.47 1.30
C VAL A 75 -7.97 8.43 0.38
N GLU A 76 -9.02 7.77 0.85
CA GLU A 76 -9.82 6.81 0.10
C GLU A 76 -11.28 7.22 0.15
N TYR A 77 -11.92 7.28 -1.00
CA TYR A 77 -13.34 7.55 -1.14
C TYR A 77 -14.02 6.36 -1.82
N ASN A 78 -15.10 5.88 -1.21
CA ASN A 78 -16.00 4.90 -1.78
C ASN A 78 -17.32 5.58 -2.08
N GLY A 79 -17.79 5.43 -3.31
CA GLY A 79 -19.04 6.03 -3.75
C GLY A 79 -20.26 5.50 -3.00
N PRO A 80 -21.41 6.16 -3.16
CA PRO A 80 -22.66 5.72 -2.57
C PRO A 80 -22.99 4.28 -2.92
N ARG A 81 -23.60 3.56 -2.00
CA ARG A 81 -24.08 2.20 -2.28
C ARG A 81 -25.18 2.25 -3.33
N ASN A 82 -24.94 1.56 -4.43
CA ASN A 82 -25.87 1.43 -5.54
C ASN A 82 -25.85 -0.02 -6.04
N PRO A 83 -26.99 -0.66 -6.31
CA PRO A 83 -27.03 -2.05 -6.79
C PRO A 83 -26.40 -2.22 -8.16
N PHE A 84 -26.36 -1.17 -8.99
CA PHE A 84 -25.89 -1.24 -10.37
C PHE A 84 -24.43 -0.84 -10.54
N TYR A 85 -23.87 -0.04 -9.64
CA TYR A 85 -22.49 0.40 -9.74
C TYR A 85 -21.83 0.63 -8.39
N PHE A 86 -20.55 0.39 -8.35
CA PHE A 86 -19.66 0.74 -7.24
C PHE A 86 -18.41 1.39 -7.81
N TYR A 87 -17.88 2.40 -7.14
CA TYR A 87 -16.59 2.97 -7.46
C TYR A 87 -15.83 3.38 -6.20
N SER A 88 -14.51 3.27 -6.28
CA SER A 88 -13.61 3.75 -5.23
C SER A 88 -12.38 4.41 -5.84
N LEU A 89 -11.84 5.38 -5.12
CA LEU A 89 -10.60 6.07 -5.44
C LEU A 89 -9.75 6.18 -4.18
N ARG A 90 -8.47 5.84 -4.28
CA ARG A 90 -7.49 6.07 -3.22
C ARG A 90 -6.27 6.78 -3.78
N LEU A 91 -5.87 7.83 -3.07
CA LEU A 91 -4.64 8.57 -3.30
C LEU A 91 -3.77 8.42 -2.06
N SER A 92 -2.48 8.12 -2.24
CA SER A 92 -1.54 8.03 -1.14
C SER A 92 -0.19 8.63 -1.50
N ARG A 93 0.42 9.24 -0.51
CA ARG A 93 1.79 9.74 -0.59
C ARG A 93 2.50 9.49 0.72
N GLY A 94 3.72 8.97 0.66
CA GLY A 94 4.48 8.70 1.87
C GLY A 94 5.97 8.55 1.60
N LYS A 95 6.75 8.65 2.65
CA LYS A 95 8.19 8.45 2.66
C LYS A 95 8.54 7.51 3.80
N GLY A 96 9.42 6.56 3.55
CA GLY A 96 9.96 5.70 4.61
C GLY A 96 8.95 4.81 5.32
N GLU A 97 7.94 4.26 4.66
CA GLU A 97 6.93 3.40 5.25
C GLU A 97 7.53 2.09 5.82
N GLU A 98 7.05 1.64 6.98
CA GLU A 98 7.66 0.55 7.76
C GLU A 98 7.64 -0.80 7.03
N HIS A 99 6.53 -1.13 6.37
CA HIS A 99 6.34 -2.45 5.76
C HIS A 99 6.84 -2.57 4.33
N SER A 100 7.35 -1.49 3.79
CA SER A 100 7.92 -1.47 2.46
C SER A 100 9.37 -1.03 2.52
N ALA A 101 10.21 -1.69 1.77
CA ALA A 101 11.62 -1.34 1.64
C ALA A 101 11.78 -0.02 0.86
N ARG A 102 11.29 1.10 1.43
CA ARG A 102 11.27 2.41 0.80
C ARG A 102 12.06 3.43 1.62
N LEU A 103 13.05 4.05 1.01
CA LEU A 103 13.81 5.13 1.62
C LEU A 103 13.45 6.50 1.05
N GLY A 104 12.82 6.54 -0.13
CA GLY A 104 12.36 7.74 -0.81
C GLY A 104 10.86 7.96 -0.75
N TRP A 105 10.37 8.85 -1.60
CA TRP A 105 8.96 9.14 -1.74
C TRP A 105 8.24 8.06 -2.55
N GLN A 106 7.04 7.69 -2.09
CA GLN A 106 6.08 6.96 -2.88
C GLN A 106 4.84 7.82 -3.14
N ASN A 107 4.38 7.79 -4.36
CA ASN A 107 3.06 8.28 -4.73
C ASN A 107 2.28 7.11 -5.34
N SER A 108 1.05 6.92 -4.90
CA SER A 108 0.19 5.87 -5.44
C SER A 108 -1.22 6.40 -5.64
N TYR A 109 -1.83 6.02 -6.73
CA TYR A 109 -3.26 6.16 -6.93
C TYR A 109 -3.86 4.85 -7.39
N ARG A 110 -5.07 4.58 -6.91
CA ARG A 110 -5.82 3.36 -7.16
C ARG A 110 -7.27 3.74 -7.43
N GLY A 111 -7.83 3.22 -8.50
CA GLY A 111 -9.23 3.35 -8.83
C GLY A 111 -9.86 1.98 -9.07
N MET A 112 -11.12 1.83 -8.71
CA MET A 112 -11.92 0.64 -8.97
C MET A 112 -13.33 1.06 -9.37
N VAL A 113 -13.87 0.41 -10.38
CA VAL A 113 -15.26 0.55 -10.81
C VAL A 113 -15.83 -0.85 -11.00
N LYS A 114 -17.04 -1.07 -10.48
CA LYS A 114 -17.88 -2.22 -10.81
C LYS A 114 -19.18 -1.71 -11.40
N TYR A 115 -19.66 -2.37 -12.45
CA TYR A 115 -20.92 -2.10 -13.09
C TYR A 115 -21.70 -3.40 -13.27
N SER A 116 -22.91 -3.46 -12.69
CA SER A 116 -23.79 -4.62 -12.73
C SER A 116 -25.09 -4.24 -13.42
N PRO A 117 -25.18 -4.32 -14.77
CA PRO A 117 -26.40 -3.99 -15.50
C PRO A 117 -27.58 -4.90 -15.17
N SER A 118 -27.33 -6.05 -14.58
CA SER A 118 -28.33 -6.98 -14.06
C SER A 118 -27.77 -7.78 -12.89
N GLU A 119 -28.63 -8.52 -12.20
CA GLU A 119 -28.23 -9.45 -11.11
C GLU A 119 -27.28 -10.56 -11.61
N PHE A 120 -27.29 -10.85 -12.90
CA PHE A 120 -26.57 -11.95 -13.51
C PHE A 120 -25.27 -11.53 -14.20
N LEU A 121 -25.00 -10.23 -14.33
CA LEU A 121 -23.84 -9.74 -15.06
C LEU A 121 -23.15 -8.60 -14.35
N THR A 122 -21.85 -8.75 -14.11
CA THR A 122 -21.00 -7.73 -13.50
C THR A 122 -19.73 -7.55 -14.29
N PHE A 123 -19.38 -6.32 -14.56
CA PHE A 123 -18.07 -5.90 -15.08
C PHE A 123 -17.27 -5.21 -13.99
N SER A 124 -15.97 -5.41 -13.98
CA SER A 124 -15.08 -4.75 -13.04
C SER A 124 -13.83 -4.24 -13.73
N LEU A 125 -13.38 -3.05 -13.31
CA LEU A 125 -12.12 -2.45 -13.70
C LEU A 125 -11.40 -1.98 -12.45
N PHE A 126 -10.16 -2.42 -12.30
CA PHE A 126 -9.23 -1.94 -11.28
C PHE A 126 -7.98 -1.40 -11.95
N HIS A 127 -7.53 -0.23 -11.53
CA HIS A 127 -6.25 0.33 -11.95
C HIS A 127 -5.48 0.88 -10.76
N LYS A 128 -4.19 0.55 -10.69
CA LYS A 128 -3.25 1.05 -9.70
C LYS A 128 -1.98 1.53 -10.40
N HIS A 129 -1.52 2.71 -10.04
CA HIS A 129 -0.22 3.24 -10.43
C HIS A 129 0.58 3.60 -9.19
N GLU A 130 1.84 3.18 -9.15
CA GLU A 130 2.79 3.49 -8.09
C GLU A 130 4.09 4.03 -8.69
N LYS A 131 4.57 5.11 -8.09
CA LYS A 131 5.91 5.64 -8.32
C LYS A 131 6.63 5.68 -6.97
N GLU A 132 7.80 5.05 -6.89
CA GLU A 132 8.60 4.97 -5.69
C GLU A 132 10.04 5.39 -6.02
N ASP A 133 10.50 6.42 -5.34
CA ASP A 133 11.89 6.83 -5.41
C ASP A 133 12.66 6.05 -4.33
N LYS A 134 13.86 5.56 -4.68
CA LYS A 134 14.73 4.78 -3.77
C LYS A 134 14.02 3.56 -3.14
N TRP A 135 13.26 2.81 -3.94
CA TRP A 135 12.73 1.52 -3.51
C TRP A 135 13.90 0.57 -3.20
N LEU A 136 13.97 0.15 -1.93
CA LEU A 136 15.06 -0.68 -1.42
C LEU A 136 14.76 -2.15 -1.69
N ASN A 137 15.73 -2.85 -2.27
CA ASN A 137 15.64 -4.28 -2.54
C ASN A 137 16.89 -5.00 -2.03
N TRP A 138 16.69 -6.17 -1.47
CA TRP A 138 17.74 -7.08 -1.11
C TRP A 138 18.22 -7.84 -2.35
N ILE A 139 19.53 -7.97 -2.53
CA ILE A 139 20.14 -8.69 -3.64
C ILE A 139 20.71 -10.03 -3.15
N GLN A 140 21.66 -9.98 -2.27
CA GLN A 140 22.27 -11.16 -1.64
C GLN A 140 23.00 -10.76 -0.36
N ASP A 141 23.15 -11.66 0.59
CA ASP A 141 23.86 -11.46 1.85
C ASP A 141 23.51 -10.13 2.54
N ASN A 142 24.47 -9.19 2.61
CA ASN A 142 24.29 -7.83 3.08
C ASN A 142 24.28 -6.78 1.96
N LEU A 143 24.25 -7.21 0.70
CA LEU A 143 24.18 -6.33 -0.46
C LEU A 143 22.74 -5.99 -0.78
N LEU A 144 22.45 -4.70 -0.81
CA LEU A 144 21.18 -4.12 -1.20
C LEU A 144 21.35 -3.14 -2.35
N ALA A 145 20.25 -2.78 -2.99
CA ALA A 145 20.21 -1.67 -3.93
C ALA A 145 18.92 -0.90 -3.81
N THR A 146 19.00 0.38 -4.10
CA THR A 146 17.79 1.21 -4.31
C THR A 146 17.56 1.43 -5.79
N TYR A 147 16.27 1.54 -6.15
CA TYR A 147 15.80 1.76 -7.51
C TYR A 147 14.71 2.83 -7.53
N ASP A 148 14.64 3.59 -8.60
CA ASP A 148 13.45 4.37 -8.94
C ASP A 148 12.45 3.45 -9.64
N ARG A 149 11.38 3.10 -8.93
CA ARG A 149 10.39 2.13 -9.36
C ARG A 149 9.12 2.80 -9.87
N LYS A 150 8.61 2.32 -10.99
CA LYS A 150 7.26 2.60 -11.47
C LYS A 150 6.54 1.28 -11.71
N GLN A 151 5.33 1.16 -11.19
CA GLN A 151 4.49 0.00 -11.40
C GLN A 151 3.08 0.43 -11.79
N ARG A 152 2.51 -0.25 -12.77
CA ARG A 152 1.11 -0.11 -13.18
C ARG A 152 0.48 -1.49 -13.14
N THR A 153 -0.70 -1.58 -12.55
CA THR A 153 -1.50 -2.80 -12.51
C THR A 153 -2.89 -2.46 -12.97
N SER A 154 -3.37 -3.14 -14.00
CA SER A 154 -4.75 -3.05 -14.48
C SER A 154 -5.37 -4.43 -14.44
N ILE A 155 -6.58 -4.52 -13.92
CA ILE A 155 -7.35 -5.76 -13.87
C ILE A 155 -8.73 -5.46 -14.44
N VAL A 156 -9.16 -6.25 -15.41
CA VAL A 156 -10.51 -6.24 -15.94
C VAL A 156 -11.18 -7.57 -15.61
N GLY A 157 -12.45 -7.55 -15.26
CA GLY A 157 -13.20 -8.74 -14.93
C GLY A 157 -14.62 -8.67 -15.47
N MET A 158 -15.16 -9.84 -15.80
CA MET A 158 -16.56 -10.07 -16.10
C MET A 158 -17.02 -11.32 -15.33
N GLU A 159 -18.14 -11.20 -14.66
CA GLU A 159 -18.82 -12.31 -14.00
C GLU A 159 -20.22 -12.41 -14.58
N TRP A 160 -20.60 -13.60 -15.04
CA TRP A 160 -21.91 -13.87 -15.62
C TRP A 160 -22.48 -15.15 -15.02
N TYR A 161 -23.75 -15.08 -14.62
CA TYR A 161 -24.47 -16.18 -14.04
C TYR A 161 -25.68 -16.51 -14.94
N SER A 162 -25.85 -17.79 -15.31
CA SER A 162 -27.03 -18.28 -16.02
C SER A 162 -27.81 -19.22 -15.13
N GLY A 163 -28.82 -18.70 -14.46
CA GLY A 163 -29.59 -19.42 -13.46
C GLY A 163 -28.74 -19.81 -12.24
N THR A 164 -29.10 -20.91 -11.59
CA THR A 164 -28.42 -21.39 -10.36
C THR A 164 -27.26 -22.36 -10.63
N ARG A 165 -27.03 -22.75 -11.88
CA ARG A 165 -26.13 -23.86 -12.20
C ARG A 165 -24.91 -23.48 -13.03
N HIS A 166 -24.92 -22.35 -13.70
CA HIS A 166 -23.83 -21.96 -14.60
C HIS A 166 -23.26 -20.60 -14.21
N GLU A 167 -21.94 -20.58 -14.10
CA GLU A 167 -21.17 -19.38 -13.80
C GLU A 167 -20.01 -19.28 -14.80
N LEU A 168 -19.80 -18.08 -15.37
CA LEU A 168 -18.65 -17.76 -16.17
C LEU A 168 -17.92 -16.55 -15.54
N ARG A 169 -16.65 -16.75 -15.21
CA ARG A 169 -15.77 -15.65 -14.74
C ARG A 169 -14.60 -15.51 -15.69
N ILE A 170 -14.41 -14.30 -16.19
CA ILE A 170 -13.25 -13.93 -17.01
C ILE A 170 -12.49 -12.85 -16.28
N LYS A 171 -11.16 -13.01 -16.15
CA LYS A 171 -10.29 -12.02 -15.53
C LYS A 171 -9.03 -11.84 -16.38
N GLY A 172 -8.76 -10.61 -16.78
CA GLY A 172 -7.52 -10.18 -17.41
C GLY A 172 -6.70 -9.31 -16.46
N GLN A 173 -5.38 -9.52 -16.40
CA GLN A 173 -4.47 -8.70 -15.61
C GLN A 173 -3.28 -8.29 -16.44
N LEU A 174 -2.98 -6.99 -16.42
CA LEU A 174 -1.77 -6.39 -16.97
C LEU A 174 -0.95 -5.80 -15.84
N VAL A 175 0.31 -6.20 -15.73
CA VAL A 175 1.29 -5.62 -14.81
C VAL A 175 2.47 -5.11 -15.61
N ALA A 176 2.76 -3.82 -15.52
CA ALA A 176 3.95 -3.21 -16.08
C ALA A 176 4.84 -2.69 -14.95
N PHE A 177 6.10 -3.08 -14.98
CA PHE A 177 7.10 -2.74 -13.98
C PHE A 177 8.32 -2.13 -14.64
N THR A 178 8.87 -1.07 -14.03
CA THR A 178 10.13 -0.46 -14.46
C THR A 178 10.95 -0.07 -13.23
N GLY A 179 12.18 -0.58 -13.15
CA GLY A 179 13.21 -0.15 -12.19
C GLY A 179 14.32 0.58 -12.93
N ARG A 180 14.74 1.73 -12.45
CA ARG A 180 15.83 2.55 -13.01
C ARG A 180 16.77 3.01 -11.91
N ASN A 181 17.94 3.50 -12.30
CA ASN A 181 18.93 4.13 -11.42
C ASN A 181 19.32 3.25 -10.23
N PRO A 182 19.86 2.03 -10.44
CA PRO A 182 20.30 1.18 -9.36
C PRO A 182 21.46 1.82 -8.60
N ILE A 183 21.36 1.90 -7.28
CA ILE A 183 22.43 2.35 -6.40
C ILE A 183 22.67 1.24 -5.38
N PRO A 184 23.72 0.40 -5.58
CA PRO A 184 24.07 -0.65 -4.64
C PRO A 184 24.76 -0.09 -3.39
N PHE A 185 24.56 -0.75 -2.26
CA PHE A 185 25.28 -0.49 -1.01
C PHE A 185 25.23 -1.70 -0.09
N TYR A 186 26.11 -1.75 0.90
CA TYR A 186 26.12 -2.81 1.89
C TYR A 186 25.39 -2.38 3.16
N ALA A 187 24.61 -3.31 3.73
CA ALA A 187 24.03 -3.11 5.04
C ALA A 187 25.14 -3.10 6.10
N ASP A 188 24.98 -2.26 7.13
CA ASP A 188 25.94 -2.15 8.22
C ASP A 188 25.91 -3.41 9.09
N ILE A 189 27.08 -3.97 9.37
CA ILE A 189 27.25 -5.16 10.21
C ILE A 189 27.67 -4.75 11.62
N ASN A 190 28.32 -3.61 11.77
CA ASN A 190 28.81 -3.06 13.02
C ASN A 190 27.78 -2.03 13.53
N GLY A 191 26.82 -2.45 14.29
CA GLY A 191 25.70 -1.67 14.79
C GLY A 191 26.01 -0.47 15.68
#